data_79c3bb6af534ec6d1305735d307a5449
#
_entry.id   79c3bb6af534ec6d1305735d307a5449
#
_cell.length_a   1.000
_cell.length_b   1.000
_cell.length_c   1.000
_cell.angle_alpha   90.00
_cell.angle_beta   90.00
_cell.angle_gamma   90.00
#
_symmetry.space_group_name_H-M   'P 1'
#
loop_
_entity.id
_entity.type
_entity.pdbx_description
1 polymer ?
#
loop_
_entity_poly.entity_id
_entity_poly.type
_entity_poly.pdbx_seq_one_letter_code
_entity_poly.pdbx_strand_id
1 'polypeptide(L)'
;LISAGMTDPKGDRSKPPSQQADPDLFLHVTGRNDEGIFVRGAKAHMTGGWNQHWICVLPTMNLREADSDYAVAAMIPADAEGITFVYGRQASDTRAMEPGTMDKGNAEFGGQEVLVYFDDVFVPYEHVLLDGETAIAQTLVSRFTAYHRASYVCKTGLGDVLTGAAAEV
;
A
#
# COMPACT_ATOMS: atom_id res chain seq x y z
N LEU A 1 0.29 3.82 15.82
CA LEU A 1 -0.18 2.85 14.84
C LEU A 1 0.65 2.98 13.56
N ILE A 2 0.94 1.85 12.92
CA ILE A 2 1.68 1.77 11.66
C ILE A 2 0.84 0.98 10.67
N SER A 3 0.70 1.47 9.46
CA SER A 3 0.11 0.76 8.34
C SER A 3 1.18 0.41 7.31
N ALA A 4 1.02 -0.72 6.63
CA ALA A 4 1.95 -1.15 5.60
C ALA A 4 1.47 -0.74 4.21
N GLY A 5 2.23 0.11 3.54
CA GLY A 5 2.05 0.50 2.15
C GLY A 5 2.83 -0.42 1.22
N MET A 6 2.33 -1.63 1.02
CA MET A 6 3.00 -2.62 0.16
C MET A 6 2.44 -2.67 -1.24
N THR A 7 1.10 -2.77 -1.35
CA THR A 7 0.45 -3.01 -2.64
C THR A 7 0.58 -1.81 -3.55
N ASP A 8 1.04 -2.04 -4.76
CA ASP A 8 1.13 -1.02 -5.80
C ASP A 8 -0.18 -0.95 -6.60
N PRO A 9 -0.54 0.22 -7.18
CA PRO A 9 -1.60 0.33 -8.17
C PRO A 9 -1.35 -0.62 -9.36
N LYS A 10 -2.39 -0.93 -10.09
CA LYS A 10 -2.27 -1.81 -11.25
C LYS A 10 -1.96 -1.01 -12.50
N GLY A 11 -0.79 -1.27 -13.07
CA GLY A 11 -0.40 -0.79 -14.38
C GLY A 11 -0.43 -1.88 -15.45
N ASP A 12 0.36 -1.69 -16.49
CA ASP A 12 0.63 -2.73 -17.49
C ASP A 12 1.50 -3.83 -16.89
N ARG A 13 0.89 -4.96 -16.57
CA ARG A 13 1.56 -6.10 -15.92
C ARG A 13 2.61 -6.79 -16.77
N SER A 14 2.68 -6.50 -18.07
CA SER A 14 3.71 -7.02 -18.97
C SER A 14 5.02 -6.23 -18.88
N LYS A 15 5.00 -5.08 -18.20
CA LYS A 15 6.12 -4.15 -18.11
C LYS A 15 6.63 -3.99 -16.69
N PRO A 16 7.96 -3.83 -16.50
CA PRO A 16 8.52 -3.45 -15.22
C PRO A 16 8.16 -2.00 -14.86
N PRO A 17 8.40 -1.57 -13.60
CA PRO A 17 8.08 -0.22 -13.14
C PRO A 17 8.65 0.90 -14.00
N SER A 18 9.93 0.81 -14.35
CA SER A 18 10.63 1.80 -15.18
C SER A 18 10.11 1.93 -16.62
N GLN A 19 9.24 1.03 -17.08
CA GLN A 19 8.67 1.03 -18.43
C GLN A 19 7.17 1.29 -18.46
N GLN A 20 6.57 1.66 -17.34
CA GLN A 20 5.16 2.08 -17.32
C GLN A 20 4.99 3.38 -18.12
N ALA A 21 3.78 3.58 -18.64
CA ALA A 21 3.46 4.80 -19.39
C ALA A 21 3.49 6.05 -18.49
N ASP A 22 3.16 5.86 -17.22
CA ASP A 22 3.25 6.87 -16.18
C ASP A 22 4.35 6.42 -15.18
N PRO A 23 5.47 7.12 -15.07
CA PRO A 23 6.53 6.78 -14.13
C PRO A 23 6.10 6.91 -12.66
N ASP A 24 5.11 7.76 -12.39
CA ASP A 24 4.60 8.03 -11.04
C ASP A 24 3.50 7.05 -10.61
N LEU A 25 3.20 6.04 -11.44
CA LEU A 25 2.21 5.03 -11.10
C LEU A 25 2.59 4.25 -9.83
N PHE A 26 3.88 3.92 -9.70
CA PHE A 26 4.42 3.21 -8.55
C PHE A 26 5.31 4.12 -7.72
N LEU A 27 5.33 3.89 -6.41
CA LEU A 27 6.20 4.66 -5.52
C LEU A 27 7.68 4.45 -5.90
N HIS A 28 8.39 5.56 -6.09
CA HIS A 28 9.81 5.56 -6.45
C HIS A 28 10.51 6.80 -5.91
N VAL A 29 11.84 6.77 -5.91
CA VAL A 29 12.68 7.89 -5.51
C VAL A 29 12.85 8.83 -6.71
N THR A 30 12.47 10.11 -6.54
CA THR A 30 12.61 11.16 -7.55
C THR A 30 13.86 12.02 -7.36
N GLY A 31 14.42 12.04 -6.16
CA GLY A 31 15.59 12.82 -5.83
C GLY A 31 16.25 12.38 -4.53
N ARG A 32 17.51 12.77 -4.39
CA ARG A 32 18.34 12.54 -3.19
C ARG A 32 19.14 13.79 -2.87
N ASN A 33 19.31 14.07 -1.58
CA ASN A 33 20.25 15.11 -1.10
C ASN A 33 21.02 14.59 0.12
N ASP A 34 21.79 15.43 0.78
CA ASP A 34 22.60 15.02 1.95
C ASP A 34 21.78 14.66 3.18
N GLU A 35 20.49 15.01 3.20
CA GLU A 35 19.60 14.81 4.36
C GLU A 35 18.62 13.65 4.18
N GLY A 36 18.30 13.27 2.95
CA GLY A 36 17.31 12.25 2.67
C GLY A 36 16.95 12.05 1.21
N ILE A 37 15.82 11.42 0.98
CA ILE A 37 15.28 11.12 -0.34
C ILE A 37 13.93 11.81 -0.53
N PHE A 38 13.56 12.03 -1.80
CA PHE A 38 12.21 12.44 -2.18
C PHE A 38 11.52 11.28 -2.87
N VAL A 39 10.28 11.00 -2.49
CA VAL A 39 9.50 9.90 -3.07
C VAL A 39 8.22 10.41 -3.70
N ARG A 40 7.87 9.83 -4.85
CA ARG A 40 6.65 10.12 -5.59
C ARG A 40 6.00 8.82 -6.07
N GLY A 41 4.67 8.84 -6.27
CA GLY A 41 3.91 7.71 -6.77
C GLY A 41 2.78 7.30 -5.83
N ALA A 42 2.27 6.08 -5.99
CA ALA A 42 1.13 5.63 -5.21
C ALA A 42 1.32 4.26 -4.56
N LYS A 43 0.61 4.05 -3.46
CA LYS A 43 0.37 2.75 -2.82
C LYS A 43 -1.12 2.53 -2.66
N ALA A 44 -1.57 1.30 -2.85
CA ALA A 44 -2.97 0.93 -2.84
C ALA A 44 -3.30 -0.09 -1.74
N HIS A 45 -4.58 -0.24 -1.43
CA HIS A 45 -5.09 -1.24 -0.50
C HIS A 45 -4.42 -1.21 0.88
N MET A 46 -4.29 0.00 1.44
CA MET A 46 -3.73 0.18 2.78
C MET A 46 -4.84 0.07 3.82
N THR A 47 -4.97 -1.11 4.41
CA THR A 47 -5.96 -1.36 5.47
C THR A 47 -5.66 -0.52 6.71
N GLY A 48 -6.65 0.19 7.21
CA GLY A 48 -6.51 1.05 8.39
C GLY A 48 -5.69 2.32 8.14
N GLY A 49 -5.39 2.65 6.89
CA GLY A 49 -4.57 3.80 6.51
C GLY A 49 -5.13 5.17 6.93
N TRP A 50 -6.39 5.23 7.33
CA TRP A 50 -7.03 6.45 7.84
C TRP A 50 -6.79 6.71 9.34
N ASN A 51 -6.24 5.72 10.06
CA ASN A 51 -6.04 5.78 11.53
C ASN A 51 -4.62 5.37 11.91
N GLN A 52 -3.65 5.84 11.15
CA GLN A 52 -2.23 5.54 11.33
C GLN A 52 -1.45 6.80 11.66
N HIS A 53 -0.31 6.62 12.35
CA HIS A 53 0.67 7.67 12.57
C HIS A 53 1.84 7.59 11.59
N TRP A 54 2.13 6.36 11.13
CA TRP A 54 3.23 6.07 10.22
C TRP A 54 2.80 5.14 9.11
N ILE A 55 3.38 5.36 7.95
CA ILE A 55 3.28 4.49 6.79
C ILE A 55 4.61 3.77 6.62
N CYS A 56 4.63 2.44 6.69
CA CYS A 56 5.76 1.63 6.30
C CYS A 56 5.62 1.27 4.82
N VAL A 57 6.28 2.00 3.93
CA VAL A 57 6.28 1.68 2.51
C VAL A 57 7.31 0.61 2.21
N LEU A 58 6.93 -0.36 1.36
CA LEU A 58 7.75 -1.50 0.99
C LEU A 58 7.58 -1.80 -0.50
N PRO A 59 8.64 -2.25 -1.21
CA PRO A 59 8.51 -2.72 -2.58
C PRO A 59 7.81 -4.08 -2.63
N THR A 60 7.00 -4.34 -3.66
CA THR A 60 6.29 -5.62 -3.83
C THR A 60 6.60 -6.34 -5.13
N MET A 61 7.39 -5.75 -5.97
CA MET A 61 7.72 -6.30 -7.29
C MET A 61 9.14 -6.86 -7.35
N ASN A 62 9.35 -7.76 -8.31
CA ASN A 62 10.68 -8.20 -8.65
C ASN A 62 11.35 -7.10 -9.49
N LEU A 63 12.28 -6.38 -8.88
CA LEU A 63 12.96 -5.23 -9.45
C LEU A 63 14.28 -5.63 -10.09
N ARG A 64 14.57 -5.07 -11.26
CA ARG A 64 15.85 -5.18 -11.95
C ARG A 64 16.72 -3.98 -11.61
N GLU A 65 17.97 -4.00 -11.98
CA GLU A 65 18.89 -2.87 -11.78
C GLU A 65 18.35 -1.56 -12.39
N ALA A 66 17.71 -1.62 -13.55
CA ALA A 66 17.05 -0.49 -14.18
C ALA A 66 15.84 0.06 -13.42
N ASP A 67 15.33 -0.69 -12.46
CA ASP A 67 14.20 -0.31 -11.59
C ASP A 67 14.67 0.11 -10.18
N SER A 68 15.94 0.47 -10.00
CA SER A 68 16.53 0.75 -8.69
C SER A 68 15.80 1.84 -7.92
N ASP A 69 15.32 2.89 -8.58
CA ASP A 69 14.58 3.97 -7.91
C ASP A 69 13.23 3.49 -7.35
N TYR A 70 12.70 2.36 -7.80
CA TYR A 70 11.50 1.73 -7.25
C TYR A 70 11.81 0.77 -6.07
N ALA A 71 13.09 0.49 -5.81
CA ALA A 71 13.54 -0.31 -4.67
C ALA A 71 13.64 0.57 -3.43
N VAL A 72 12.50 1.05 -2.94
CA VAL A 72 12.42 1.93 -1.78
C VAL A 72 11.61 1.29 -0.66
N ALA A 73 12.16 1.33 0.55
CA ALA A 73 11.45 1.04 1.79
C ALA A 73 11.74 2.13 2.81
N ALA A 74 10.70 2.64 3.45
CA ALA A 74 10.83 3.75 4.39
C ALA A 74 9.69 3.79 5.40
N MET A 75 9.94 4.50 6.51
CA MET A 75 8.94 4.89 7.50
C MET A 75 8.60 6.36 7.27
N ILE A 76 7.37 6.65 6.88
CA ILE A 76 6.91 8.00 6.54
C ILE A 76 5.82 8.42 7.51
N PRO A 77 5.91 9.60 8.17
CA PRO A 77 4.80 10.13 8.96
C PRO A 77 3.54 10.27 8.12
N ALA A 78 2.38 9.91 8.64
CA ALA A 78 1.14 9.96 7.88
C ALA A 78 0.67 11.41 7.57
N ASP A 79 1.20 12.37 8.30
CA ASP A 79 0.95 13.81 8.14
C ASP A 79 2.09 14.55 7.40
N ALA A 80 3.02 13.80 6.77
CA ALA A 80 4.08 14.41 5.98
C ALA A 80 3.49 15.21 4.81
N GLU A 81 4.11 16.36 4.52
CA GLU A 81 3.73 17.21 3.38
C GLU A 81 3.85 16.39 2.07
N GLY A 82 2.88 16.57 1.17
CA GLY A 82 2.83 15.85 -0.11
C GLY A 82 2.06 14.53 -0.05
N ILE A 83 1.51 14.11 1.11
CA ILE A 83 0.69 12.91 1.21
C ILE A 83 -0.78 13.26 0.98
N THR A 84 -1.42 12.48 0.09
CA THR A 84 -2.86 12.52 -0.14
C THR A 84 -3.46 11.15 0.03
N PHE A 85 -4.46 11.04 0.91
CA PHE A 85 -5.25 9.82 1.09
C PHE A 85 -6.53 9.88 0.27
N VAL A 86 -6.77 8.83 -0.51
CA VAL A 86 -8.04 8.63 -1.21
C VAL A 86 -8.78 7.50 -0.51
N TYR A 87 -9.87 7.87 0.14
CA TYR A 87 -10.70 6.94 0.88
C TYR A 87 -11.75 6.31 -0.04
N GLY A 88 -11.98 5.02 0.18
CA GLY A 88 -13.20 4.39 -0.29
C GLY A 88 -14.43 4.89 0.47
N ARG A 89 -15.57 4.28 0.20
CA ARG A 89 -16.81 4.60 0.90
C ARG A 89 -16.68 4.22 2.38
N GLN A 90 -17.02 5.15 3.26
CA GLN A 90 -16.97 4.98 4.71
C GLN A 90 -18.37 4.76 5.28
N ALA A 91 -18.47 4.18 6.49
CA ALA A 91 -19.74 3.97 7.18
C ALA A 91 -20.49 5.29 7.46
N SER A 92 -19.77 6.39 7.60
CA SER A 92 -20.33 7.74 7.77
C SER A 92 -20.75 8.42 6.47
N ASP A 93 -20.50 7.81 5.32
CA ASP A 93 -20.85 8.38 4.01
C ASP A 93 -22.37 8.34 3.81
N THR A 94 -22.98 9.51 3.66
CA THR A 94 -24.44 9.64 3.45
C THR A 94 -24.93 8.98 2.17
N ARG A 95 -24.05 8.75 1.18
CA ARG A 95 -24.38 7.98 -0.02
C ARG A 95 -24.74 6.52 0.29
N ALA A 96 -24.43 6.05 1.51
CA ALA A 96 -24.88 4.76 2.00
C ALA A 96 -26.41 4.60 1.96
N MET A 97 -27.12 5.71 1.98
CA MET A 97 -28.59 5.76 1.94
C MET A 97 -29.16 5.79 0.51
N GLU A 98 -28.31 5.91 -0.50
CA GLU A 98 -28.76 5.88 -1.89
C GLU A 98 -29.29 4.48 -2.27
N PRO A 99 -30.40 4.41 -3.02
CA PRO A 99 -30.92 3.13 -3.46
C PRO A 99 -29.94 2.48 -4.46
N GLY A 100 -29.50 1.30 -4.16
CA GLY A 100 -28.56 0.53 -4.97
C GLY A 100 -28.10 -0.70 -4.22
N THR A 101 -27.68 -1.71 -4.96
CA THR A 101 -27.26 -3.00 -4.37
C THR A 101 -25.77 -3.27 -4.49
N MET A 102 -25.07 -2.54 -5.36
CA MET A 102 -23.66 -2.82 -5.67
C MET A 102 -22.71 -2.62 -4.50
N ASP A 103 -22.98 -1.60 -3.67
CA ASP A 103 -22.10 -1.21 -2.54
C ASP A 103 -22.76 -1.42 -1.17
N LYS A 104 -23.82 -2.19 -1.09
CA LYS A 104 -24.62 -2.28 0.14
C LYS A 104 -23.80 -2.69 1.37
N GLY A 105 -22.90 -3.65 1.21
CA GLY A 105 -22.01 -4.08 2.28
C GLY A 105 -21.03 -2.97 2.72
N ASN A 106 -20.40 -2.28 1.79
CA ASN A 106 -19.52 -1.16 2.09
C ASN A 106 -20.27 0.04 2.66
N ALA A 107 -21.51 0.27 2.22
CA ALA A 107 -22.36 1.32 2.73
C ALA A 107 -22.70 1.13 4.22
N GLU A 108 -22.95 -0.11 4.65
CA GLU A 108 -23.33 -0.45 6.00
C GLU A 108 -22.12 -0.57 6.95
N PHE A 109 -21.04 -1.20 6.50
CA PHE A 109 -19.91 -1.54 7.36
C PHE A 109 -18.67 -0.67 7.14
N GLY A 110 -18.66 0.14 6.10
CA GLY A 110 -17.56 1.01 5.72
C GLY A 110 -16.36 0.27 5.13
N GLY A 111 -15.59 0.97 4.32
CA GLY A 111 -14.30 0.50 3.83
C GLY A 111 -13.18 1.07 4.69
N GLN A 112 -12.20 0.25 5.05
CA GLN A 112 -11.02 0.68 5.80
C GLN A 112 -9.78 0.81 4.90
N GLU A 113 -9.96 0.55 3.62
CA GLU A 113 -8.90 0.61 2.63
C GLU A 113 -8.74 2.02 2.09
N VAL A 114 -7.50 2.45 1.99
CA VAL A 114 -7.14 3.72 1.37
C VAL A 114 -6.12 3.50 0.28
N LEU A 115 -6.14 4.41 -0.71
CA LEU A 115 -5.06 4.59 -1.66
C LEU A 115 -4.31 5.85 -1.22
N VAL A 116 -2.99 5.82 -1.29
CA VAL A 116 -2.14 6.93 -0.86
C VAL A 116 -1.29 7.39 -2.03
N TYR A 117 -1.32 8.69 -2.29
CA TYR A 117 -0.42 9.36 -3.22
C TYR A 117 0.66 10.10 -2.45
N PHE A 118 1.87 10.02 -2.97
CA PHE A 118 3.05 10.72 -2.52
C PHE A 118 3.47 11.68 -3.62
N ASP A 119 3.55 12.97 -3.32
CA ASP A 119 3.97 14.01 -4.26
C ASP A 119 5.22 14.69 -3.73
N ASP A 120 6.38 14.18 -4.15
CA ASP A 120 7.72 14.59 -3.71
C ASP A 120 7.86 14.66 -2.18
N VAL A 121 7.35 13.64 -1.51
CA VAL A 121 7.43 13.55 -0.04
C VAL A 121 8.88 13.37 0.38
N PHE A 122 9.38 14.28 1.22
CA PHE A 122 10.73 14.18 1.78
C PHE A 122 10.78 13.13 2.89
N VAL A 123 11.77 12.25 2.81
CA VAL A 123 12.04 11.20 3.81
C VAL A 123 13.49 11.30 4.28
N PRO A 124 13.75 11.69 5.53
CA PRO A 124 15.09 11.78 6.05
C PRO A 124 15.76 10.39 6.12
N TYR A 125 17.07 10.32 5.96
CA TYR A 125 17.80 9.04 5.91
C TYR A 125 17.59 8.17 7.15
N GLU A 126 17.35 8.73 8.31
CA GLU A 126 17.03 7.97 9.53
C GLU A 126 15.74 7.15 9.44
N HIS A 127 14.87 7.50 8.50
CA HIS A 127 13.61 6.79 8.22
C HIS A 127 13.70 5.90 6.98
N VAL A 128 14.79 5.95 6.21
CA VAL A 128 14.99 5.14 5.01
C VAL A 128 15.55 3.77 5.41
N LEU A 129 14.90 2.72 4.94
CA LEU A 129 15.28 1.33 5.22
C LEU A 129 15.92 0.65 4.00
N LEU A 130 15.60 1.15 2.80
CA LEU A 130 16.10 0.65 1.52
C LEU A 130 16.06 1.78 0.50
N ASP A 131 17.15 1.99 -0.23
CA ASP A 131 17.27 3.01 -1.29
C ASP A 131 18.10 2.48 -2.46
N GLY A 132 17.45 1.74 -3.35
CA GLY A 132 18.05 1.29 -4.62
C GLY A 132 18.58 -0.14 -4.63
N GLU A 133 18.67 -0.83 -3.48
CA GLU A 133 19.21 -2.18 -3.41
C GLU A 133 18.20 -3.23 -3.88
N THR A 134 18.09 -3.42 -5.19
CA THR A 134 17.12 -4.33 -5.82
C THR A 134 17.21 -5.78 -5.34
N ALA A 135 18.42 -6.28 -5.05
CA ALA A 135 18.62 -7.63 -4.51
C ALA A 135 18.04 -7.78 -3.11
N ILE A 136 18.13 -6.74 -2.28
CA ILE A 136 17.53 -6.71 -0.94
C ILE A 136 16.00 -6.63 -1.08
N ALA A 137 15.48 -5.78 -1.98
CA ALA A 137 14.06 -5.69 -2.27
C ALA A 137 13.47 -7.05 -2.66
N GLN A 138 14.14 -7.80 -3.53
CA GLN A 138 13.74 -9.15 -3.92
C GLN A 138 13.70 -10.12 -2.74
N THR A 139 14.73 -10.07 -1.89
CA THR A 139 14.80 -10.91 -0.67
C THR A 139 13.68 -10.55 0.31
N LEU A 140 13.40 -9.26 0.50
CA LEU A 140 12.33 -8.76 1.35
C LEU A 140 10.98 -9.32 0.87
N VAL A 141 10.66 -9.15 -0.41
CA VAL A 141 9.41 -9.65 -1.00
C VAL A 141 9.26 -11.16 -0.81
N SER A 142 10.32 -11.92 -1.07
CA SER A 142 10.29 -13.38 -0.95
C SER A 142 10.05 -13.83 0.50
N ARG A 143 10.77 -13.27 1.44
CA ARG A 143 10.64 -13.59 2.88
C ARG A 143 9.33 -13.10 3.45
N PHE A 144 8.94 -11.88 3.17
CA PHE A 144 7.66 -11.33 3.61
C PHE A 144 6.51 -12.21 3.13
N THR A 145 6.48 -12.57 1.84
CA THR A 145 5.42 -13.39 1.27
C THR A 145 5.32 -14.74 1.96
N ALA A 146 6.45 -15.39 2.25
CA ALA A 146 6.47 -16.68 2.94
C ALA A 146 5.89 -16.57 4.35
N TYR A 147 6.33 -15.61 5.14
CA TYR A 147 5.86 -15.42 6.52
C TYR A 147 4.44 -14.87 6.59
N HIS A 148 4.08 -13.94 5.72
CA HIS A 148 2.74 -13.38 5.66
C HIS A 148 1.70 -14.44 5.30
N ARG A 149 2.02 -15.35 4.38
CA ARG A 149 1.13 -16.49 4.06
C ARG A 149 0.91 -17.42 5.24
N ALA A 150 1.93 -17.64 6.06
CA ALA A 150 1.77 -18.41 7.29
C ALA A 150 0.82 -17.73 8.29
N SER A 151 0.71 -16.41 8.26
CA SER A 151 -0.23 -15.66 9.12
C SER A 151 -1.69 -15.74 8.66
N TYR A 152 -1.97 -16.25 7.47
CA TYR A 152 -3.34 -16.40 6.97
C TYR A 152 -4.18 -17.50 7.66
N VAL A 153 -3.62 -18.19 8.63
CA VAL A 153 -4.37 -19.11 9.49
C VAL A 153 -5.58 -18.40 10.15
N CYS A 154 -5.42 -17.14 10.53
CA CYS A 154 -6.55 -16.36 11.07
C CYS A 154 -7.69 -16.15 10.04
N LYS A 155 -7.34 -16.00 8.75
CA LYS A 155 -8.35 -15.88 7.68
C LYS A 155 -9.06 -17.20 7.38
N THR A 156 -8.38 -18.32 7.57
CA THR A 156 -9.02 -19.65 7.49
C THR A 156 -10.05 -19.80 8.58
N GLY A 157 -9.71 -19.44 9.83
CA GLY A 157 -10.67 -19.46 10.94
C GLY A 157 -11.87 -18.52 10.72
N LEU A 158 -11.64 -17.32 10.16
CA LEU A 158 -12.74 -16.43 9.78
C LEU A 158 -13.60 -17.05 8.68
N GLY A 159 -13.00 -17.73 7.70
CA GLY A 159 -13.70 -18.44 6.64
C GLY A 159 -14.63 -19.53 7.21
N ASP A 160 -14.17 -20.28 8.21
CA ASP A 160 -14.99 -21.29 8.89
C ASP A 160 -16.19 -20.66 9.60
N VAL A 161 -15.98 -19.54 10.30
CA VAL A 161 -17.08 -18.80 10.95
C VAL A 161 -18.11 -18.32 9.94
N LEU A 162 -17.65 -17.71 8.82
CA LEU A 162 -18.54 -17.23 7.77
C LEU A 162 -19.31 -18.38 7.11
N THR A 163 -18.66 -19.52 6.89
CA THR A 163 -19.30 -20.72 6.33
C THR A 163 -20.36 -21.26 7.28
N GLY A 164 -20.06 -21.31 8.58
CA GLY A 164 -21.03 -21.72 9.61
C GLY A 164 -22.24 -20.79 9.64
N ALA A 165 -22.01 -19.47 9.67
CA ALA A 165 -23.08 -18.48 9.67
C ALA A 165 -23.96 -18.56 8.41
N ALA A 166 -23.37 -18.82 7.24
CA ALA A 166 -24.12 -18.98 6.00
C ALA A 166 -24.92 -20.28 5.95
N ALA A 167 -24.54 -21.31 6.72
CA ALA A 167 -25.28 -22.57 6.79
C ALA A 167 -26.49 -22.51 7.74
N GLU A 168 -26.59 -21.48 8.58
CA GLU A 168 -27.71 -21.25 9.50
C GLU A 168 -28.87 -20.44 8.88
N VAL A 169 -28.65 -19.86 7.69
CA VAL A 169 -29.64 -19.07 6.93
C VAL A 169 -30.36 -19.95 5.92
#